data_f981b4fcc91761702bcc5e894f9cbcb4
#
_entry.id   f981b4fcc91761702bcc5e894f9cbcb4
#
_cell.length_a   1.000
_cell.length_b   1.000
_cell.length_c   1.000
_cell.angle_alpha   90.00
_cell.angle_beta   90.00
_cell.angle_gamma   90.00
#
_symmetry.space_group_name_H-M   'P 1'
#
loop_
_entity.id
_entity.type
_entity.pdbx_description
1 polymer ?
#
loop_
_entity_poly.entity_id
_entity_poly.type
_entity_poly.pdbx_seq_one_letter_code
_entity_poly.pdbx_strand_id
1 'polypeptide(L)'
;PSAYLFVYRTGSVLTNKYAEGYPQKRYYGGCQIVDIVEQLAIDRAKELYGAEYANVQPHSGSQANTAVFHACLQPGDKILGFDLSHGGHLTHGSPVNFSGKLYEPHFYGVEKESGILNYDKIQEIATKVQPKMIIAGASAYSRDMDFKRFRKIADSVNALLLADISHPSGMIAKGILNDPLPHCHVVTTTTHKTLRGPRGGMILMGKDFENPFGLKLKNGNLKKMSALLNGGVFPGNQGGPLE
;
A
#
# COMPACT_ATOMS: atom_id res chain seq x y z
N PRO A 1 -13.55 20.20 16.47
CA PRO A 1 -13.44 19.11 17.46
C PRO A 1 -12.39 18.05 17.09
N SER A 2 -12.17 17.79 15.78
CA SER A 2 -11.28 16.71 15.31
C SER A 2 -9.79 16.98 15.54
N ALA A 3 -9.33 18.23 15.42
CA ALA A 3 -7.91 18.58 15.59
C ALA A 3 -7.46 18.45 17.05
N TYR A 4 -8.30 18.83 18.00
CA TYR A 4 -7.99 18.66 19.44
C TYR A 4 -7.91 17.19 19.83
N LEU A 5 -8.80 16.36 19.34
CA LEU A 5 -8.78 14.92 19.63
C LEU A 5 -7.51 14.25 19.09
N PHE A 6 -6.96 14.78 18.01
CA PHE A 6 -5.73 14.32 17.39
C PHE A 6 -4.48 14.62 18.22
N VAL A 7 -4.34 15.87 18.69
CA VAL A 7 -3.22 16.29 19.56
C VAL A 7 -3.22 15.49 20.86
N TYR A 8 -4.39 15.20 21.43
CA TYR A 8 -4.51 14.38 22.65
C TYR A 8 -4.06 12.92 22.45
N ARG A 9 -4.26 12.33 21.27
CA ARG A 9 -3.85 10.94 21.01
C ARG A 9 -2.35 10.79 20.81
N THR A 10 -1.74 11.66 20.02
CA THR A 10 -0.28 11.64 19.77
C THR A 10 0.52 12.02 21.01
N GLY A 11 -0.07 12.79 21.93
CA GLY A 11 0.52 13.15 23.22
C GLY A 11 0.08 12.27 24.41
N SER A 12 -0.54 11.13 24.14
CA SER A 12 -1.00 10.21 25.18
C SER A 12 0.15 9.35 25.73
N VAL A 13 -0.12 8.69 26.86
CA VAL A 13 0.84 7.76 27.50
C VAL A 13 1.22 6.57 26.60
N LEU A 14 0.44 6.26 25.58
CA LEU A 14 0.74 5.19 24.62
C LEU A 14 2.05 5.44 23.88
N THR A 15 2.38 6.72 23.57
CA THR A 15 3.64 7.12 22.94
C THR A 15 4.88 6.66 23.70
N ASN A 16 4.78 6.46 25.00
CA ASN A 16 5.90 6.02 25.87
C ASN A 16 6.14 4.50 25.79
N LYS A 17 5.23 3.72 25.18
CA LYS A 17 5.35 2.27 25.15
C LYS A 17 6.01 1.80 23.86
N TYR A 18 7.16 1.14 23.99
CA TYR A 18 7.82 0.48 22.86
C TYR A 18 7.11 -0.84 22.52
N ALA A 19 6.54 -0.95 21.30
CA ALA A 19 5.64 -2.04 20.91
C ALA A 19 6.04 -2.73 19.61
N GLU A 20 7.34 -3.01 19.42
CA GLU A 20 7.83 -3.78 18.27
C GLU A 20 7.16 -5.15 18.16
N GLY A 21 6.85 -5.55 16.95
CA GLY A 21 6.09 -6.75 16.64
C GLY A 21 4.63 -6.44 16.30
N TYR A 22 3.75 -7.39 16.52
CA TYR A 22 2.32 -7.31 16.17
C TYR A 22 1.47 -7.70 17.38
N PRO A 23 0.18 -7.39 17.42
CA PRO A 23 -0.70 -7.79 18.51
C PRO A 23 -0.53 -9.27 18.87
N GLN A 24 -0.35 -9.54 20.16
CA GLN A 24 -0.05 -10.86 20.76
C GLN A 24 1.28 -11.50 20.31
N LYS A 25 2.09 -10.80 19.52
CA LYS A 25 3.41 -11.25 19.03
C LYS A 25 4.44 -10.14 19.15
N ARG A 26 4.52 -9.52 20.34
CA ARG A 26 5.45 -8.44 20.64
C ARG A 26 6.80 -8.96 21.10
N TYR A 27 7.82 -8.15 20.87
CA TYR A 27 9.17 -8.43 21.35
C TYR A 27 9.36 -7.99 22.83
N TYR A 28 8.47 -7.12 23.33
CA TYR A 28 8.53 -6.56 24.69
C TYR A 28 7.28 -6.90 25.48
N GLY A 29 7.43 -7.06 26.81
CA GLY A 29 6.31 -7.21 27.72
C GLY A 29 5.53 -5.91 27.92
N GLY A 30 4.33 -6.00 28.51
CA GLY A 30 3.51 -4.83 28.85
C GLY A 30 2.75 -4.20 27.66
N CYS A 31 2.58 -4.92 26.55
CA CYS A 31 1.93 -4.40 25.35
C CYS A 31 0.41 -4.67 25.27
N GLN A 32 -0.19 -5.20 26.31
CA GLN A 32 -1.59 -5.66 26.31
C GLN A 32 -2.58 -4.54 25.95
N ILE A 33 -2.33 -3.32 26.41
CA ILE A 33 -3.18 -2.16 26.10
C ILE A 33 -2.95 -1.68 24.66
N VAL A 34 -1.69 -1.61 24.23
CA VAL A 34 -1.32 -1.26 22.85
C VAL A 34 -1.89 -2.28 21.87
N ASP A 35 -1.89 -3.57 22.21
CA ASP A 35 -2.50 -4.63 21.39
C ASP A 35 -3.98 -4.38 21.14
N ILE A 36 -4.72 -3.93 22.16
CA ILE A 36 -6.14 -3.59 22.03
C ILE A 36 -6.32 -2.41 21.05
N VAL A 37 -5.48 -1.39 21.19
CA VAL A 37 -5.56 -0.19 20.33
C VAL A 37 -5.22 -0.52 18.88
N GLU A 38 -4.12 -1.23 18.66
CA GLU A 38 -3.73 -1.63 17.29
C GLU A 38 -4.74 -2.59 16.67
N GLN A 39 -5.23 -3.59 17.43
CA GLN A 39 -6.25 -4.50 16.93
C GLN A 39 -7.54 -3.76 16.55
N LEU A 40 -7.97 -2.79 17.36
CA LEU A 40 -9.13 -1.94 17.04
C LEU A 40 -8.91 -1.15 15.73
N ALA A 41 -7.71 -0.63 15.50
CA ALA A 41 -7.38 0.07 14.26
C ALA A 41 -7.42 -0.89 13.05
N ILE A 42 -6.87 -2.10 13.20
CA ILE A 42 -6.93 -3.16 12.17
C ILE A 42 -8.39 -3.50 11.84
N ASP A 43 -9.21 -3.77 12.84
CA ASP A 43 -10.60 -4.19 12.65
C ASP A 43 -11.42 -3.08 11.96
N ARG A 44 -11.25 -1.83 12.38
CA ARG A 44 -11.89 -0.67 11.75
C ARG A 44 -11.43 -0.44 10.31
N ALA A 45 -10.14 -0.62 10.02
CA ALA A 45 -9.63 -0.52 8.65
C ALA A 45 -10.24 -1.61 7.77
N LYS A 46 -10.34 -2.84 8.26
CA LYS A 46 -10.97 -3.96 7.56
C LYS A 46 -12.45 -3.71 7.31
N GLU A 47 -13.18 -3.25 8.31
CA GLU A 47 -14.60 -2.90 8.20
C GLU A 47 -14.84 -1.77 7.19
N LEU A 48 -14.04 -0.69 7.29
CA LEU A 48 -14.18 0.50 6.44
C LEU A 48 -14.03 0.20 4.96
N TYR A 49 -13.11 -0.71 4.60
CA TYR A 49 -12.78 -1.02 3.22
C TYR A 49 -13.30 -2.40 2.76
N GLY A 50 -13.90 -3.20 3.62
CA GLY A 50 -14.25 -4.60 3.31
C GLY A 50 -13.02 -5.48 3.09
N ALA A 51 -11.90 -5.17 3.73
CA ALA A 51 -10.63 -5.87 3.56
C ALA A 51 -10.55 -7.12 4.45
N GLU A 52 -9.95 -8.19 3.93
CA GLU A 52 -9.62 -9.37 4.75
C GLU A 52 -8.35 -9.13 5.59
N TYR A 53 -7.40 -8.34 5.06
CA TYR A 53 -6.15 -8.01 5.74
C TYR A 53 -5.93 -6.51 5.79
N ALA A 54 -5.42 -6.04 6.94
CA ALA A 54 -4.94 -4.70 7.16
C ALA A 54 -3.68 -4.71 8.02
N ASN A 55 -2.68 -3.91 7.62
CA ASN A 55 -1.53 -3.53 8.45
C ASN A 55 -1.58 -2.01 8.63
N VAL A 56 -1.65 -1.57 9.88
CA VAL A 56 -1.83 -0.15 10.24
C VAL A 56 -0.55 0.49 10.79
N GLN A 57 0.56 -0.25 10.81
CA GLN A 57 1.84 0.21 11.37
C GLN A 57 2.67 1.13 10.46
N PRO A 58 2.52 1.21 9.12
CA PRO A 58 3.33 2.12 8.33
C PRO A 58 3.21 3.57 8.82
N HIS A 59 4.35 4.23 9.09
CA HIS A 59 4.38 5.61 9.59
C HIS A 59 3.90 6.64 8.56
N SER A 60 3.88 6.26 7.29
CA SER A 60 3.42 7.10 6.16
C SER A 60 3.04 6.25 4.96
N GLY A 61 2.38 6.86 3.96
CA GLY A 61 2.12 6.20 2.68
C GLY A 61 3.41 5.80 1.95
N SER A 62 4.46 6.62 2.02
CA SER A 62 5.76 6.26 1.44
C SER A 62 6.36 5.02 2.08
N GLN A 63 6.26 4.87 3.40
CA GLN A 63 6.72 3.67 4.10
C GLN A 63 5.83 2.46 3.83
N ALA A 64 4.52 2.65 3.67
CA ALA A 64 3.62 1.58 3.22
C ALA A 64 4.06 1.05 1.84
N ASN A 65 4.31 1.94 0.88
CA ASN A 65 4.81 1.56 -0.45
C ASN A 65 6.19 0.90 -0.37
N THR A 66 7.13 1.46 0.43
CA THR A 66 8.46 0.85 0.64
C THR A 66 8.35 -0.56 1.19
N ALA A 67 7.47 -0.78 2.17
CA ALA A 67 7.25 -2.10 2.77
C ALA A 67 6.69 -3.11 1.76
N VAL A 68 5.74 -2.69 0.91
CA VAL A 68 5.21 -3.53 -0.16
C VAL A 68 6.30 -3.88 -1.19
N PHE A 69 7.09 -2.89 -1.61
CA PHE A 69 8.18 -3.12 -2.56
C PHE A 69 9.22 -4.07 -1.99
N HIS A 70 9.63 -3.85 -0.74
CA HIS A 70 10.59 -4.70 -0.05
C HIS A 70 10.09 -6.15 0.11
N ALA A 71 8.79 -6.33 0.35
CA ALA A 71 8.18 -7.66 0.47
C ALA A 71 8.04 -8.40 -0.87
N CYS A 72 7.91 -7.65 -1.98
CA CYS A 72 7.48 -8.20 -3.28
C CYS A 72 8.54 -8.16 -4.38
N LEU A 73 9.58 -7.34 -4.23
CA LEU A 73 10.53 -7.03 -5.29
C LEU A 73 11.97 -7.23 -4.83
N GLN A 74 12.85 -7.45 -5.80
CA GLN A 74 14.30 -7.42 -5.61
C GLN A 74 14.88 -6.16 -6.27
N PRO A 75 16.01 -5.63 -5.77
CA PRO A 75 16.71 -4.53 -6.44
C PRO A 75 16.94 -4.86 -7.93
N GLY A 76 16.63 -3.89 -8.80
CA GLY A 76 16.70 -4.05 -10.25
C GLY A 76 15.44 -4.61 -10.91
N ASP A 77 14.44 -5.06 -10.16
CA ASP A 77 13.16 -5.47 -10.75
C ASP A 77 12.47 -4.31 -11.45
N LYS A 78 11.83 -4.60 -12.58
CA LYS A 78 11.09 -3.61 -13.36
C LYS A 78 9.75 -3.31 -12.70
N ILE A 79 9.44 -2.02 -12.60
CA ILE A 79 8.16 -1.51 -12.13
C ILE A 79 7.54 -0.60 -13.17
N LEU A 80 6.20 -0.58 -13.24
CA LEU A 80 5.45 0.32 -14.13
C LEU A 80 4.55 1.21 -13.28
N GLY A 81 4.86 2.50 -13.19
CA GLY A 81 4.16 3.48 -12.37
C GLY A 81 3.55 4.62 -13.18
N PHE A 82 2.70 5.42 -12.53
CA PHE A 82 2.18 6.64 -13.12
C PHE A 82 3.24 7.74 -13.11
N ASP A 83 3.48 8.35 -14.27
CA ASP A 83 4.49 9.40 -14.42
C ASP A 83 4.23 10.57 -13.46
N LEU A 84 5.28 10.99 -12.74
CA LEU A 84 5.21 12.08 -11.77
C LEU A 84 4.74 13.39 -12.43
N SER A 85 5.20 13.67 -13.66
CA SER A 85 4.82 14.86 -14.43
C SER A 85 3.36 14.88 -14.87
N HIS A 86 2.72 13.70 -14.89
CA HIS A 86 1.31 13.52 -15.24
C HIS A 86 0.40 13.33 -14.01
N GLY A 87 0.95 13.47 -12.80
CA GLY A 87 0.20 13.39 -11.56
C GLY A 87 0.45 12.14 -10.71
N GLY A 88 1.51 11.39 -11.00
CA GLY A 88 1.97 10.27 -10.17
C GLY A 88 2.50 10.69 -8.81
N HIS A 89 3.05 9.76 -8.06
CA HIS A 89 3.70 10.02 -6.78
C HIS A 89 5.20 9.68 -6.85
N LEU A 90 6.00 10.32 -5.99
CA LEU A 90 7.45 10.08 -5.91
C LEU A 90 7.79 8.58 -5.76
N THR A 91 7.02 7.86 -4.94
CA THR A 91 7.23 6.42 -4.68
C THR A 91 6.79 5.50 -5.83
N HIS A 92 6.33 6.04 -6.95
CA HIS A 92 5.95 5.26 -8.14
C HIS A 92 7.09 5.15 -9.17
N GLY A 93 8.36 5.36 -8.75
CA GLY A 93 9.52 5.19 -9.61
C GLY A 93 10.34 6.46 -9.86
N SER A 94 10.06 7.58 -9.17
CA SER A 94 10.83 8.81 -9.35
C SER A 94 12.33 8.59 -9.08
N PRO A 95 13.24 9.09 -9.93
CA PRO A 95 14.69 8.86 -9.80
C PRO A 95 15.30 9.44 -8.52
N VAL A 96 14.63 10.40 -7.90
CA VAL A 96 15.10 10.98 -6.62
C VAL A 96 14.62 10.19 -5.40
N ASN A 97 13.70 9.23 -5.60
CA ASN A 97 13.09 8.41 -4.56
C ASN A 97 13.72 7.01 -4.52
N PHE A 98 13.55 6.29 -3.39
CA PHE A 98 14.03 4.90 -3.27
C PHE A 98 13.53 4.02 -4.43
N SER A 99 12.29 4.23 -4.88
CA SER A 99 11.66 3.42 -5.91
C SER A 99 12.33 3.55 -7.28
N GLY A 100 12.88 4.72 -7.61
CA GLY A 100 13.66 4.92 -8.82
C GLY A 100 15.16 4.64 -8.66
N LYS A 101 15.66 4.52 -7.41
CA LYS A 101 17.08 4.21 -7.14
C LYS A 101 17.36 2.71 -7.01
N LEU A 102 16.40 1.95 -6.49
CA LEU A 102 16.56 0.51 -6.24
C LEU A 102 15.98 -0.36 -7.35
N TYR A 103 14.98 0.14 -8.09
CA TYR A 103 14.25 -0.60 -9.11
C TYR A 103 14.43 0.04 -10.48
N GLU A 104 14.06 -0.67 -11.55
CA GLU A 104 14.05 -0.16 -12.92
C GLU A 104 12.66 0.40 -13.24
N PRO A 105 12.44 1.74 -13.12
CA PRO A 105 11.13 2.32 -13.30
C PRO A 105 10.81 2.57 -14.77
N HIS A 106 9.59 2.22 -15.13
CA HIS A 106 8.93 2.58 -16.39
C HIS A 106 7.64 3.31 -16.07
N PHE A 107 7.14 4.13 -17.02
CA PHE A 107 6.03 5.02 -16.73
C PHE A 107 4.93 4.91 -17.78
N TYR A 108 3.69 5.04 -17.31
CA TYR A 108 2.53 5.36 -18.13
C TYR A 108 2.02 6.75 -17.74
N GLY A 109 1.24 7.38 -18.61
CA GLY A 109 0.72 8.73 -18.38
C GLY A 109 -0.66 8.92 -18.99
N VAL A 110 -1.13 10.17 -18.96
CA VAL A 110 -2.39 10.58 -19.60
C VAL A 110 -2.17 10.98 -21.05
N GLU A 111 -3.22 10.86 -21.87
CA GLU A 111 -3.24 11.41 -23.22
C GLU A 111 -3.22 12.95 -23.16
N LYS A 112 -2.42 13.56 -24.04
CA LYS A 112 -2.18 15.00 -24.04
C LYS A 112 -3.46 15.83 -24.24
N GLU A 113 -4.32 15.40 -25.17
CA GLU A 113 -5.52 16.14 -25.55
C GLU A 113 -6.65 15.97 -24.53
N SER A 114 -6.83 14.76 -24.00
CA SER A 114 -7.96 14.41 -23.12
C SER A 114 -7.66 14.49 -21.63
N GLY A 115 -6.38 14.40 -21.26
CA GLY A 115 -5.97 14.24 -19.87
C GLY A 115 -6.42 12.93 -19.24
N ILE A 116 -6.76 11.90 -20.03
CA ILE A 116 -7.32 10.63 -19.56
C ILE A 116 -6.28 9.51 -19.75
N LEU A 117 -6.30 8.51 -18.84
CA LEU A 117 -5.50 7.30 -18.98
C LEU A 117 -5.97 6.47 -20.18
N ASN A 118 -5.05 6.09 -21.06
CA ASN A 118 -5.31 5.16 -22.15
C ASN A 118 -4.83 3.76 -21.73
N TYR A 119 -5.77 2.90 -21.37
CA TYR A 119 -5.46 1.56 -20.86
C TYR A 119 -4.86 0.64 -21.93
N ASP A 120 -5.15 0.87 -23.21
CA ASP A 120 -4.58 0.06 -24.30
C ASP A 120 -3.09 0.40 -24.46
N LYS A 121 -2.71 1.68 -24.36
CA LYS A 121 -1.29 2.08 -24.30
C LYS A 121 -0.60 1.56 -23.04
N ILE A 122 -1.28 1.55 -21.88
CA ILE A 122 -0.72 0.95 -20.66
C ILE A 122 -0.45 -0.54 -20.88
N GLN A 123 -1.37 -1.25 -21.54
CA GLN A 123 -1.18 -2.66 -21.92
C GLN A 123 0.02 -2.85 -22.84
N GLU A 124 0.18 -2.01 -23.86
CA GLU A 124 1.33 -2.06 -24.79
C GLU A 124 2.66 -1.87 -24.04
N ILE A 125 2.71 -0.85 -23.15
CA ILE A 125 3.90 -0.59 -22.31
C ILE A 125 4.18 -1.79 -21.40
N ALA A 126 3.17 -2.30 -20.71
CA ALA A 126 3.33 -3.45 -19.81
C ALA A 126 3.84 -4.69 -20.56
N THR A 127 3.30 -4.96 -21.75
CA THR A 127 3.73 -6.07 -22.61
C THR A 127 5.18 -5.92 -23.06
N LYS A 128 5.62 -4.72 -23.41
CA LYS A 128 7.01 -4.43 -23.80
C LYS A 128 7.98 -4.50 -22.63
N VAL A 129 7.59 -3.95 -21.49
CA VAL A 129 8.45 -3.81 -20.28
C VAL A 129 8.53 -5.11 -19.50
N GLN A 130 7.44 -5.87 -19.40
CA GLN A 130 7.31 -7.06 -18.54
C GLN A 130 7.64 -6.72 -17.07
N PRO A 131 6.92 -5.77 -16.43
CA PRO A 131 7.19 -5.36 -15.06
C PRO A 131 6.82 -6.48 -14.08
N LYS A 132 7.49 -6.50 -12.92
CA LYS A 132 7.11 -7.36 -11.78
C LYS A 132 5.94 -6.77 -10.99
N MET A 133 5.80 -5.45 -11.03
CA MET A 133 4.72 -4.74 -10.35
C MET A 133 4.21 -3.58 -11.20
N ILE A 134 2.88 -3.44 -11.27
CA ILE A 134 2.20 -2.26 -11.81
C ILE A 134 1.60 -1.49 -10.64
N ILE A 135 1.81 -0.18 -10.61
CA ILE A 135 1.31 0.71 -9.56
C ILE A 135 0.20 1.57 -10.15
N ALA A 136 -1.03 1.34 -9.71
CA ALA A 136 -2.21 2.12 -10.07
C ALA A 136 -2.49 3.13 -8.94
N GLY A 137 -2.22 4.41 -9.18
CA GLY A 137 -2.41 5.46 -8.17
C GLY A 137 -1.92 6.80 -8.66
N ALA A 138 -2.46 7.85 -8.09
CA ALA A 138 -2.11 9.22 -8.47
C ALA A 138 -2.21 10.18 -7.29
N SER A 139 -1.37 11.23 -7.32
CA SER A 139 -1.48 12.39 -6.45
C SER A 139 -2.39 13.47 -7.03
N ALA A 140 -2.43 13.60 -8.36
CA ALA A 140 -3.09 14.70 -9.06
C ALA A 140 -3.79 14.24 -10.36
N TYR A 141 -4.60 13.20 -10.28
CA TYR A 141 -5.45 12.73 -11.37
C TYR A 141 -6.91 12.90 -10.99
N SER A 142 -7.64 13.70 -11.77
CA SER A 142 -9.02 14.14 -11.45
C SER A 142 -10.11 13.20 -11.98
N ARG A 143 -9.75 12.04 -12.49
CA ARG A 143 -10.66 11.01 -12.98
C ARG A 143 -10.57 9.77 -12.12
N ASP A 144 -11.62 8.94 -12.19
CA ASP A 144 -11.61 7.63 -11.53
C ASP A 144 -10.70 6.64 -12.28
N MET A 145 -10.18 5.66 -11.57
CA MET A 145 -9.33 4.60 -12.14
C MET A 145 -10.14 3.32 -12.32
N ASP A 146 -9.98 2.68 -13.47
CA ASP A 146 -10.53 1.35 -13.74
C ASP A 146 -9.55 0.27 -13.25
N PHE A 147 -9.64 -0.09 -11.96
CA PHE A 147 -8.80 -1.12 -11.37
C PHE A 147 -9.02 -2.50 -11.98
N LYS A 148 -10.21 -2.77 -12.54
CA LYS A 148 -10.49 -4.02 -13.25
C LYS A 148 -9.70 -4.13 -14.56
N ARG A 149 -9.56 -3.02 -15.31
CA ARG A 149 -8.68 -2.99 -16.50
C ARG A 149 -7.20 -3.09 -16.09
N PHE A 150 -6.75 -2.39 -15.07
CA PHE A 150 -5.40 -2.55 -14.53
C PHE A 150 -5.11 -3.99 -14.13
N ARG A 151 -6.08 -4.68 -13.49
CA ARG A 151 -5.92 -6.09 -13.13
C ARG A 151 -5.71 -6.99 -14.35
N LYS A 152 -6.50 -6.82 -15.40
CA LYS A 152 -6.32 -7.57 -16.65
C LYS A 152 -4.94 -7.34 -17.28
N ILE A 153 -4.46 -6.10 -17.25
CA ILE A 153 -3.12 -5.75 -17.73
C ILE A 153 -2.05 -6.46 -16.88
N ALA A 154 -2.16 -6.40 -15.57
CA ALA A 154 -1.21 -7.02 -14.67
C ALA A 154 -1.17 -8.56 -14.85
N ASP A 155 -2.33 -9.20 -14.93
CA ASP A 155 -2.44 -10.65 -15.15
C ASP A 155 -1.82 -11.07 -16.50
N SER A 156 -1.96 -10.27 -17.54
CA SER A 156 -1.42 -10.58 -18.89
C SER A 156 0.11 -10.63 -18.95
N VAL A 157 0.78 -10.01 -17.99
CA VAL A 157 2.26 -9.96 -17.89
C VAL A 157 2.79 -10.59 -16.59
N ASN A 158 1.95 -11.30 -15.85
CA ASN A 158 2.27 -11.91 -14.54
C ASN A 158 2.85 -10.91 -13.53
N ALA A 159 2.36 -9.66 -13.54
CA ALA A 159 2.76 -8.63 -12.61
C ALA A 159 1.84 -8.60 -11.37
N LEU A 160 2.38 -8.23 -10.22
CA LEU A 160 1.55 -7.80 -9.09
C LEU A 160 0.92 -6.44 -9.40
N LEU A 161 -0.30 -6.23 -8.96
CA LEU A 161 -0.99 -4.94 -9.04
C LEU A 161 -1.08 -4.32 -7.64
N LEU A 162 -0.40 -3.20 -7.44
CA LEU A 162 -0.50 -2.33 -6.27
C LEU A 162 -1.39 -1.14 -6.60
N ALA A 163 -2.41 -0.87 -5.77
CA ALA A 163 -3.16 0.38 -5.83
C ALA A 163 -2.72 1.31 -4.70
N ASP A 164 -2.16 2.47 -5.03
CA ASP A 164 -1.93 3.55 -4.07
C ASP A 164 -3.09 4.55 -4.12
N ILE A 165 -4.01 4.42 -3.16
CA ILE A 165 -5.23 5.22 -3.08
C ILE A 165 -5.14 6.37 -2.08
N SER A 166 -3.94 6.79 -1.71
CA SER A 166 -3.72 7.78 -0.64
C SER A 166 -4.55 9.04 -0.79
N HIS A 167 -4.71 9.59 -2.00
CA HIS A 167 -5.49 10.80 -2.23
C HIS A 167 -7.02 10.56 -2.22
N PRO A 168 -7.57 9.62 -3.01
CA PRO A 168 -9.01 9.39 -3.09
C PRO A 168 -9.59 8.50 -1.99
N SER A 169 -8.80 8.06 -1.05
CA SER A 169 -9.09 7.02 -0.06
C SER A 169 -10.44 7.20 0.66
N GLY A 170 -10.76 8.42 1.11
CA GLY A 170 -12.04 8.70 1.77
C GLY A 170 -13.24 8.63 0.83
N MET A 171 -13.06 8.98 -0.46
CA MET A 171 -14.10 8.86 -1.47
C MET A 171 -14.35 7.39 -1.86
N ILE A 172 -13.30 6.60 -1.93
CA ILE A 172 -13.39 5.15 -2.16
C ILE A 172 -14.10 4.48 -0.98
N ALA A 173 -13.69 4.78 0.26
CA ALA A 173 -14.33 4.24 1.46
C ALA A 173 -15.84 4.59 1.54
N LYS A 174 -16.25 5.72 0.96
CA LYS A 174 -17.66 6.11 0.86
C LYS A 174 -18.39 5.49 -0.34
N GLY A 175 -17.70 4.78 -1.21
CA GLY A 175 -18.29 4.19 -2.42
C GLY A 175 -18.60 5.21 -3.54
N ILE A 176 -17.93 6.36 -3.53
CA ILE A 176 -18.07 7.40 -4.57
C ILE A 176 -17.20 7.10 -5.78
N LEU A 177 -16.05 6.46 -5.55
CA LEU A 177 -15.10 6.05 -6.58
C LEU A 177 -14.94 4.53 -6.57
N ASN A 178 -14.38 3.99 -7.65
CA ASN A 178 -14.15 2.57 -7.82
C ASN A 178 -13.30 1.97 -6.70
N ASP A 179 -13.73 0.83 -6.20
CA ASP A 179 -13.02 0.08 -5.15
C ASP A 179 -11.90 -0.76 -5.76
N PRO A 180 -10.63 -0.57 -5.32
CA PRO A 180 -9.51 -1.39 -5.77
C PRO A 180 -9.45 -2.79 -5.16
N LEU A 181 -10.03 -3.00 -3.97
CA LEU A 181 -9.83 -4.24 -3.19
C LEU A 181 -10.26 -5.52 -3.92
N PRO A 182 -11.36 -5.55 -4.69
CA PRO A 182 -11.74 -6.75 -5.45
C PRO A 182 -10.78 -7.06 -6.62
N HIS A 183 -9.96 -6.10 -7.02
CA HIS A 183 -9.18 -6.17 -8.25
C HIS A 183 -7.67 -6.16 -8.01
N CYS A 184 -7.18 -5.45 -7.01
CA CYS A 184 -5.75 -5.28 -6.76
C CYS A 184 -5.22 -6.35 -5.81
N HIS A 185 -3.95 -6.72 -6.00
CA HIS A 185 -3.30 -7.69 -5.11
C HIS A 185 -3.02 -7.07 -3.74
N VAL A 186 -2.57 -5.81 -3.75
CA VAL A 186 -2.27 -5.03 -2.55
C VAL A 186 -2.78 -3.61 -2.75
N VAL A 187 -3.27 -3.00 -1.69
CA VAL A 187 -3.71 -1.60 -1.67
C VAL A 187 -2.95 -0.87 -0.57
N THR A 188 -2.42 0.30 -0.87
CA THR A 188 -1.81 1.19 0.12
C THR A 188 -2.57 2.50 0.21
N THR A 189 -2.57 3.11 1.38
CA THR A 189 -3.17 4.41 1.60
C THR A 189 -2.51 5.16 2.73
N THR A 190 -2.74 6.46 2.77
CA THR A 190 -2.51 7.32 3.94
C THR A 190 -3.78 7.52 4.72
N THR A 191 -3.66 7.86 6.00
CA THR A 191 -4.80 8.14 6.88
C THR A 191 -5.15 9.64 6.97
N HIS A 192 -4.24 10.53 6.54
CA HIS A 192 -4.28 11.98 6.82
C HIS A 192 -4.70 12.87 5.63
N LYS A 193 -5.21 12.30 4.55
CA LYS A 193 -5.73 13.05 3.39
C LYS A 193 -7.27 13.07 3.42
N THR A 194 -7.94 12.54 2.41
CA THR A 194 -9.40 12.51 2.38
C THR A 194 -10.03 11.67 3.49
N LEU A 195 -9.28 10.74 4.12
CA LEU A 195 -9.72 10.03 5.33
C LEU A 195 -9.76 10.91 6.58
N ARG A 196 -9.14 12.10 6.59
CA ARG A 196 -9.14 13.07 7.68
C ARG A 196 -8.64 12.54 9.02
N GLY A 197 -7.76 11.55 9.00
CA GLY A 197 -7.16 10.94 10.18
C GLY A 197 -5.79 11.53 10.54
N PRO A 198 -5.11 10.93 11.52
CA PRO A 198 -3.73 11.24 11.87
C PRO A 198 -2.75 10.86 10.75
N ARG A 199 -1.53 11.38 10.81
CA ARG A 199 -0.46 10.92 9.91
C ARG A 199 -0.17 9.45 10.15
N GLY A 200 -0.20 8.70 9.04
CA GLY A 200 0.07 7.29 9.02
C GLY A 200 -0.18 6.72 7.65
N GLY A 201 0.12 5.44 7.48
CA GLY A 201 -0.18 4.67 6.29
C GLY A 201 -0.82 3.34 6.65
N MET A 202 -1.44 2.71 5.68
CA MET A 202 -2.02 1.37 5.81
C MET A 202 -1.70 0.54 4.57
N ILE A 203 -1.61 -0.77 4.77
CA ILE A 203 -1.55 -1.76 3.70
C ILE A 203 -2.78 -2.66 3.86
N LEU A 204 -3.52 -2.84 2.78
CA LEU A 204 -4.77 -3.59 2.76
C LEU A 204 -4.72 -4.66 1.66
N MET A 205 -5.46 -5.75 1.86
CA MET A 205 -5.80 -6.72 0.81
C MET A 205 -7.27 -7.11 0.91
N GLY A 206 -7.95 -7.19 -0.23
CA GLY A 206 -9.32 -7.68 -0.31
C GLY A 206 -9.41 -9.16 0.05
N LYS A 207 -8.40 -9.95 -0.35
CA LYS A 207 -8.27 -11.37 0.00
C LYS A 207 -6.79 -11.71 0.21
N ASP A 208 -6.48 -12.46 1.26
CA ASP A 208 -5.13 -12.98 1.49
C ASP A 208 -4.85 -14.20 0.59
N PHE A 209 -3.65 -14.30 0.06
CA PHE A 209 -3.26 -15.33 -0.89
C PHE A 209 -1.86 -15.87 -0.60
N GLU A 210 -1.53 -17.03 -1.17
CA GLU A 210 -0.19 -17.58 -1.10
C GLU A 210 0.78 -16.76 -1.94
N ASN A 211 1.98 -16.49 -1.39
CA ASN A 211 2.95 -15.67 -2.12
C ASN A 211 3.37 -16.32 -3.45
N PRO A 212 3.49 -15.54 -4.53
CA PRO A 212 3.88 -16.06 -5.85
C PRO A 212 5.38 -16.31 -5.98
N PHE A 213 6.17 -16.05 -4.94
CA PHE A 213 7.64 -16.13 -4.94
C PHE A 213 8.17 -17.50 -4.49
N GLY A 214 7.30 -18.44 -4.14
CA GLY A 214 7.68 -19.77 -3.66
C GLY A 214 8.27 -19.79 -2.24
N LEU A 215 8.13 -18.70 -1.47
CA LEU A 215 8.64 -18.62 -0.11
C LEU A 215 7.82 -19.51 0.84
N LYS A 216 8.51 -20.41 1.55
CA LYS A 216 7.89 -21.43 2.38
C LYS A 216 8.09 -21.20 3.88
N LEU A 217 7.17 -21.71 4.66
CA LEU A 217 7.27 -21.91 6.11
C LEU A 217 8.15 -23.13 6.40
N LYS A 218 8.57 -23.30 7.66
CA LYS A 218 9.35 -24.46 8.12
C LYS A 218 8.64 -25.80 7.88
N ASN A 219 7.31 -25.81 7.84
CA ASN A 219 6.49 -26.99 7.56
C ASN A 219 6.31 -27.30 6.06
N GLY A 220 6.95 -26.53 5.17
CA GLY A 220 6.90 -26.73 3.72
C GLY A 220 5.74 -25.98 3.01
N ASN A 221 4.75 -25.47 3.71
CA ASN A 221 3.66 -24.72 3.13
C ASN A 221 4.11 -23.34 2.64
N LEU A 222 3.49 -22.82 1.59
CA LEU A 222 3.74 -21.45 1.13
C LEU A 222 3.33 -20.43 2.21
N LYS A 223 4.15 -19.41 2.38
CA LYS A 223 3.78 -18.27 3.24
C LYS A 223 2.62 -17.50 2.60
N LYS A 224 1.70 -17.04 3.43
CA LYS A 224 0.67 -16.09 3.00
C LYS A 224 1.28 -14.72 2.71
N MET A 225 0.66 -13.99 1.80
CA MET A 225 1.11 -12.65 1.41
C MET A 225 1.09 -11.67 2.59
N SER A 226 0.09 -11.79 3.46
CA SER A 226 0.01 -11.03 4.72
C SER A 226 1.27 -11.17 5.60
N ALA A 227 1.84 -12.36 5.67
CA ALA A 227 3.07 -12.59 6.44
C ALA A 227 4.29 -11.89 5.81
N LEU A 228 4.36 -11.82 4.48
CA LEU A 228 5.42 -11.10 3.78
C LEU A 228 5.27 -9.58 3.98
N LEU A 229 4.07 -9.06 3.83
CA LEU A 229 3.77 -7.63 4.01
C LEU A 229 4.05 -7.19 5.45
N ASN A 230 3.65 -7.99 6.44
CA ASN A 230 4.00 -7.72 7.84
C ASN A 230 5.51 -7.70 8.04
N GLY A 231 6.24 -8.68 7.49
CA GLY A 231 7.71 -8.71 7.52
C GLY A 231 8.35 -7.52 6.81
N GLY A 232 7.75 -7.04 5.74
CA GLY A 232 8.19 -5.85 4.99
C GLY A 232 8.02 -4.56 5.78
N VAL A 233 7.00 -4.46 6.63
CA VAL A 233 6.82 -3.33 7.56
C VAL A 233 7.77 -3.49 8.74
N PHE A 234 7.57 -4.50 9.55
CA PHE A 234 8.40 -4.80 10.71
C PHE A 234 8.89 -6.26 10.65
N PRO A 235 10.17 -6.52 10.78
CA PRO A 235 11.27 -5.58 11.02
C PRO A 235 11.93 -5.00 9.73
N GLY A 236 11.34 -5.22 8.56
CA GLY A 236 12.00 -4.96 7.27
C GLY A 236 12.26 -3.48 6.96
N ASN A 237 11.39 -2.57 7.41
CA ASN A 237 11.43 -1.17 7.02
C ASN A 237 11.38 -0.19 8.19
N GLN A 238 10.81 -0.57 9.32
CA GLN A 238 10.68 0.27 10.51
C GLN A 238 10.76 -0.57 11.80
N GLY A 239 10.95 0.12 12.94
CA GLY A 239 10.88 -0.45 14.29
C GLY A 239 9.44 -0.45 14.81
N GLY A 240 9.22 0.07 16.04
CA GLY A 240 7.89 0.15 16.63
C GLY A 240 6.93 1.04 15.84
N PRO A 241 5.63 0.77 15.93
CA PRO A 241 4.60 1.63 15.36
C PRO A 241 4.49 2.96 16.11
N LEU A 242 3.80 3.93 15.52
CA LEU A 242 3.34 5.15 16.18
C LEU A 242 1.97 4.85 16.80
N GLU A 243 1.91 4.80 18.13
CA GLU A 243 0.72 4.47 18.90
C GLU A 243 -0.16 5.70 19.21
#